data_510cb1b61772d8c72dcf2c220a4d6438
#
_entry.id   510cb1b61772d8c72dcf2c220a4d6438
#
_cell.length_a   1.000
_cell.length_b   1.000
_cell.length_c   1.000
_cell.angle_alpha   90.00
_cell.angle_beta   90.00
_cell.angle_gamma   90.00
#
_symmetry.space_group_name_H-M   'P 1'
#
loop_
_entity.id
_entity.type
_entity.pdbx_description
1 polymer ?
#
loop_
_entity_poly.entity_id
_entity_poly.type
_entity_poly.pdbx_seq_one_letter_code
_entity_poly.pdbx_strand_id
1 'polypeptide(L)'
;MMDQVLSMLGLAKKAGRVETGEEPVGAAARARKARVILVARDAGPSSQRRAFSFAQTGACLCLTVPADKDALGRSLGRTSVAMCAVTAVSYTHLRAHETLRYL
;
A
#
# COMPACT_ATOMS: atom_id res chain seq x y z
N MET A 1 -14.95 1.86 9.79
CA MET A 1 -13.49 1.74 9.94
C MET A 1 -12.79 1.50 8.62
N MET A 2 -13.27 0.52 7.82
CA MET A 2 -12.66 0.27 6.52
C MET A 2 -12.81 1.47 5.58
N ASP A 3 -13.93 2.19 5.67
CA ASP A 3 -14.13 3.38 4.83
C ASP A 3 -13.06 4.43 5.09
N GLN A 4 -12.65 4.59 6.34
CA GLN A 4 -11.60 5.54 6.67
C GLN A 4 -10.26 5.11 6.09
N VAL A 5 -9.96 3.81 6.16
CA VAL A 5 -8.72 3.28 5.58
C VAL A 5 -8.70 3.52 4.07
N LEU A 6 -9.80 3.21 3.40
CA LEU A 6 -9.89 3.40 1.96
C LEU A 6 -9.79 4.87 1.57
N SER A 7 -10.38 5.76 2.37
CA SER A 7 -10.28 7.20 2.13
C SER A 7 -8.83 7.67 2.29
N MET A 8 -8.15 7.20 3.31
CA MET A 8 -6.74 7.55 3.53
C MET A 8 -5.86 7.05 2.40
N LEU A 9 -6.13 5.83 1.90
CA LEU A 9 -5.40 5.31 0.75
C LEU A 9 -5.60 6.17 -0.47
N GLY A 10 -6.83 6.64 -0.72
CA GLY A 10 -7.11 7.53 -1.83
C GLY A 10 -6.33 8.83 -1.73
N LEU A 11 -6.27 9.41 -0.53
CA LEU A 11 -5.49 10.62 -0.31
C LEU A 11 -4.00 10.38 -0.50
N ALA A 12 -3.49 9.26 0.01
CA ALA A 12 -2.10 8.90 -0.16
C ALA A 12 -1.76 8.69 -1.64
N LYS A 13 -2.67 8.11 -2.39
CA LYS A 13 -2.48 7.93 -3.84
C LYS A 13 -2.38 9.26 -4.54
N LYS A 14 -3.23 10.22 -4.20
CA LYS A 14 -3.16 11.57 -4.79
C LYS A 14 -1.85 12.25 -4.46
N ALA A 15 -1.29 11.96 -3.30
CA ALA A 15 -0.01 12.52 -2.88
C ALA A 15 1.19 11.77 -3.49
N GLY A 16 0.95 10.73 -4.31
CA GLY A 16 2.03 9.96 -4.91
C GLY A 16 2.72 9.01 -3.95
N ARG A 17 2.03 8.59 -2.88
CA ARG A 17 2.61 7.74 -1.83
C ARG A 17 2.14 6.30 -1.88
N VAL A 18 1.43 5.92 -2.92
CA VAL A 18 0.91 4.54 -3.05
C VAL A 18 1.26 4.00 -4.42
N GLU A 19 1.84 2.80 -4.43
CA GLU A 19 2.05 2.03 -5.64
C GLU A 19 1.00 0.95 -5.72
N THR A 20 0.43 0.74 -6.90
CA THR A 20 -0.64 -0.25 -7.08
C THR A 20 -0.22 -1.30 -8.10
N GLY A 21 -0.51 -2.57 -7.80
CA GLY A 21 -0.19 -3.68 -8.68
C GLY A 21 1.12 -4.36 -8.32
N GLU A 22 1.31 -5.57 -8.86
CA GLU A 22 2.46 -6.39 -8.49
C GLU A 22 3.80 -5.75 -8.84
N GLU A 23 3.95 -5.26 -10.05
CA GLU A 23 5.25 -4.73 -10.46
C GLU A 23 5.65 -3.48 -9.71
N PRO A 24 4.79 -2.45 -9.59
CA PRO A 24 5.16 -1.28 -8.80
C PRO A 24 5.39 -1.60 -7.32
N VAL A 25 4.58 -2.50 -6.75
CA VAL A 25 4.78 -2.90 -5.35
C VAL A 25 6.12 -3.61 -5.19
N GLY A 26 6.45 -4.52 -6.11
CA GLY A 26 7.73 -5.21 -6.07
C GLY A 26 8.91 -4.27 -6.22
N ALA A 27 8.79 -3.29 -7.12
CA ALA A 27 9.84 -2.30 -7.30
C ALA A 27 10.03 -1.45 -6.04
N ALA A 28 8.93 -1.02 -5.42
CA ALA A 28 9.00 -0.24 -4.18
C ALA A 28 9.63 -1.06 -3.05
N ALA A 29 9.30 -2.35 -2.98
CA ALA A 29 9.87 -3.23 -1.97
C ALA A 29 11.38 -3.39 -2.16
N ARG A 30 11.80 -3.63 -3.40
CA ARG A 30 13.23 -3.81 -3.69
C ARG A 30 14.01 -2.54 -3.41
N ALA A 31 13.41 -1.38 -3.64
CA ALA A 31 14.04 -0.10 -3.37
C ALA A 31 13.91 0.32 -1.90
N ARG A 32 13.26 -0.51 -1.09
CA ARG A 32 13.00 -0.25 0.33
C ARG A 32 12.24 1.05 0.58
N LYS A 33 11.36 1.39 -0.36
CA LYS A 33 10.48 2.54 -0.22
C LYS A 33 9.14 2.17 0.39
N ALA A 34 8.74 0.90 0.29
CA ALA A 34 7.46 0.45 0.81
C ALA A 34 7.50 0.40 2.34
N ARG A 35 6.49 1.01 2.96
CA ARG A 35 6.33 0.98 4.41
C ARG A 35 5.40 -0.15 4.83
N VAL A 36 4.34 -0.36 4.06
CA VAL A 36 3.39 -1.43 4.32
C VAL A 36 2.81 -1.87 2.99
N ILE A 37 2.60 -3.17 2.84
CA ILE A 37 1.95 -3.74 1.67
C ILE A 37 0.58 -4.22 2.12
N LEU A 38 -0.45 -3.80 1.41
CA LEU A 38 -1.83 -4.16 1.70
C LEU A 38 -2.34 -5.09 0.60
N VAL A 39 -3.00 -6.16 1.01
CA VAL A 39 -3.50 -7.18 0.10
C VAL A 39 -5.01 -7.27 0.25
N ALA A 40 -5.73 -7.30 -0.87
CA ALA A 40 -7.17 -7.47 -0.84
C ALA A 40 -7.54 -8.84 -0.27
N ARG A 41 -8.67 -8.90 0.43
CA ARG A 41 -9.08 -10.15 1.08
C ARG A 41 -9.36 -11.27 0.07
N ASP A 42 -9.72 -10.92 -1.16
CA ASP A 42 -10.03 -11.91 -2.21
C ASP A 42 -8.90 -12.02 -3.23
N ALA A 43 -7.71 -11.55 -2.90
CA ALA A 43 -6.55 -11.73 -3.76
C ALA A 43 -6.23 -13.22 -3.89
N GLY A 44 -5.83 -13.64 -5.09
CA GLY A 44 -5.50 -15.02 -5.33
C GLY A 44 -4.29 -15.49 -4.52
N PRO A 45 -4.12 -16.82 -4.34
CA PRO A 45 -2.99 -17.33 -3.56
C PRO A 45 -1.63 -16.88 -4.06
N SER A 46 -1.44 -16.79 -5.37
CA SER A 46 -0.16 -16.35 -5.93
C SER A 46 0.10 -14.88 -5.63
N SER A 47 -0.94 -14.04 -5.71
CA SER A 47 -0.79 -12.62 -5.36
C SER A 47 -0.46 -12.45 -3.89
N GLN A 48 -1.09 -13.22 -3.02
CA GLN A 48 -0.81 -13.17 -1.59
C GLN A 48 0.63 -13.58 -1.29
N ARG A 49 1.10 -14.65 -1.92
CA ARG A 49 2.48 -15.10 -1.74
C ARG A 49 3.47 -14.06 -2.23
N ARG A 50 3.19 -13.45 -3.38
CA ARG A 50 4.08 -12.41 -3.92
C ARG A 50 4.13 -11.20 -3.02
N ALA A 51 2.98 -10.77 -2.51
CA ALA A 51 2.93 -9.63 -1.59
C ALA A 51 3.76 -9.91 -0.35
N PHE A 52 3.63 -11.12 0.20
CA PHE A 52 4.38 -11.50 1.39
C PHE A 52 5.89 -11.54 1.10
N SER A 53 6.26 -12.07 -0.06
CA SER A 53 7.65 -12.11 -0.48
C SER A 53 8.22 -10.70 -0.65
N PHE A 54 7.45 -9.80 -1.25
CA PHE A 54 7.88 -8.40 -1.39
C PHE A 54 8.05 -7.75 -0.03
N ALA A 55 7.14 -8.04 0.91
CA ALA A 55 7.27 -7.49 2.26
C ALA A 55 8.56 -7.97 2.94
N GLN A 56 8.92 -9.22 2.75
CA GLN A 56 10.17 -9.74 3.29
C GLN A 56 11.38 -9.06 2.65
N THR A 57 11.34 -8.91 1.33
CA THR A 57 12.43 -8.24 0.60
C THR A 57 12.60 -6.80 1.07
N GLY A 58 11.49 -6.09 1.24
CA GLY A 58 11.52 -4.69 1.63
C GLY A 58 11.59 -4.46 3.13
N ALA A 59 11.59 -5.54 3.92
CA ALA A 59 11.58 -5.48 5.38
C ALA A 59 10.43 -4.62 5.90
N CYS A 60 9.22 -4.83 5.35
CA CYS A 60 8.04 -4.07 5.74
C CYS A 60 6.89 -5.01 6.08
N LEU A 61 5.81 -4.43 6.59
CA LEU A 61 4.63 -5.19 6.97
C LEU A 61 3.80 -5.57 5.74
N CYS A 62 3.14 -6.72 5.82
CA CYS A 62 2.17 -7.13 4.82
C CYS A 62 0.88 -7.48 5.56
N LEU A 63 -0.18 -6.76 5.22
CA LEU A 63 -1.47 -6.91 5.89
C LEU A 63 -2.56 -7.22 4.87
N THR A 64 -3.43 -8.16 5.21
CA THR A 64 -4.62 -8.43 4.41
C THR A 64 -5.74 -7.54 4.96
N VAL A 65 -6.31 -6.71 4.07
CA VAL A 65 -7.39 -5.82 4.48
C VAL A 65 -8.74 -6.50 4.23
N PRO A 66 -9.77 -6.18 5.01
CA PRO A 66 -11.10 -6.76 4.81
C PRO A 66 -11.88 -6.07 3.69
N ALA A 67 -11.18 -5.65 2.64
CA ALA A 67 -11.77 -5.06 1.45
C ALA A 67 -11.38 -5.91 0.25
N ASP A 68 -12.28 -6.01 -0.72
CA ASP A 68 -12.00 -6.80 -1.91
C ASP A 68 -11.22 -5.97 -2.93
N LYS A 69 -10.82 -6.64 -4.02
CA LYS A 69 -10.05 -6.01 -5.08
C LYS A 69 -10.76 -4.82 -5.69
N ASP A 70 -12.08 -4.92 -5.84
CA ASP A 70 -12.87 -3.85 -6.44
C ASP A 70 -12.93 -2.62 -5.53
N ALA A 71 -13.09 -2.83 -4.24
CA ALA A 71 -13.12 -1.73 -3.28
C ALA A 71 -11.77 -1.01 -3.22
N LEU A 72 -10.67 -1.77 -3.19
CA LEU A 72 -9.35 -1.18 -3.24
C LEU A 72 -9.13 -0.43 -4.54
N GLY A 73 -9.56 -1.01 -5.65
CA GLY A 73 -9.43 -0.37 -6.96
C GLY A 73 -10.15 0.97 -7.00
N ARG A 74 -11.39 1.00 -6.53
CA ARG A 74 -12.16 2.26 -6.53
C ARG A 74 -11.48 3.33 -5.68
N SER A 75 -10.95 2.93 -4.54
CA SER A 75 -10.26 3.87 -3.67
C SER A 75 -9.00 4.44 -4.31
N LEU A 76 -8.36 3.67 -5.17
CA LEU A 76 -7.09 4.04 -5.77
C LEU A 76 -7.21 4.48 -7.22
N GLY A 77 -8.43 4.71 -7.70
CA GLY A 77 -8.67 5.17 -9.06
C GLY A 77 -8.43 4.10 -10.11
N ARG A 78 -8.59 2.84 -9.75
CA ARG A 78 -8.41 1.72 -10.66
C ARG A 78 -9.64 0.83 -10.65
N THR A 79 -9.71 -0.09 -11.61
CA THR A 79 -10.82 -1.03 -11.69
C THR A 79 -10.72 -2.07 -10.58
N SER A 80 -9.51 -2.60 -10.37
CA SER A 80 -9.30 -3.68 -9.41
C SER A 80 -7.84 -3.68 -8.97
N VAL A 81 -7.60 -3.84 -7.68
CA VAL A 81 -6.25 -3.85 -7.12
C VAL A 81 -6.13 -4.99 -6.12
N ALA A 82 -5.27 -5.96 -6.42
CA ALA A 82 -5.02 -7.09 -5.53
C ALA A 82 -4.08 -6.72 -4.39
N MET A 83 -3.11 -5.86 -4.67
CA MET A 83 -2.16 -5.41 -3.66
C MET A 83 -1.74 -3.99 -3.94
N CYS A 84 -1.37 -3.28 -2.90
CA CYS A 84 -0.79 -1.94 -3.02
C CYS A 84 0.25 -1.75 -1.92
N ALA A 85 1.14 -0.79 -2.12
CA ALA A 85 2.16 -0.46 -1.13
C ALA A 85 2.06 1.02 -0.81
N VAL A 86 2.07 1.32 0.48
CA VAL A 86 2.18 2.71 0.93
C VAL A 86 3.68 2.97 1.09
N THR A 87 4.17 3.97 0.37
CA THR A 87 5.60 4.26 0.34
C THR A 87 5.98 5.26 1.41
N ALA A 88 7.27 5.31 1.70
CA ALA A 88 7.78 6.22 2.70
C ALA A 88 7.57 7.66 2.26
N VAL A 89 7.19 8.51 3.22
CA VAL A 89 7.06 9.93 2.99
C VAL A 89 8.46 10.55 3.03
N SER A 90 8.71 11.50 2.14
CA SER A 90 9.97 12.21 2.14
C SER A 90 9.99 13.22 3.28
N TYR A 91 10.89 13.04 4.21
CA TYR A 91 11.01 13.94 5.36
C TYR A 91 11.61 15.27 4.99
N THR A 92 12.19 15.39 3.79
CA THR A 92 12.70 16.67 3.32
C THR A 92 11.59 17.66 3.01
N HIS A 93 10.39 17.14 2.74
CA HIS A 93 9.25 17.99 2.40
C HIS A 93 8.26 18.14 3.53
N LEU A 94 8.40 17.35 4.58
CA LEU A 94 7.48 17.35 5.71
C LEU A 94 8.27 17.50 6.98
N ARG A 95 7.68 18.20 7.93
CA ARG A 95 8.29 18.26 9.25
C ARG A 95 8.14 16.89 9.90
N ALA A 96 9.26 16.31 10.28
CA ALA A 96 9.28 14.96 10.81
C ALA A 96 8.35 14.78 12.00
N HIS A 97 8.30 15.77 12.87
CA HIS A 97 7.46 15.67 14.07
C HIS A 97 5.97 15.65 13.73
N GLU A 98 5.56 16.34 12.66
CA GLU A 98 4.17 16.29 12.24
C GLU A 98 3.83 14.90 11.69
N THR A 99 4.73 14.32 10.92
CA THR A 99 4.55 12.99 10.41
C THR A 99 4.42 11.97 11.55
N LEU A 100 5.29 12.06 12.53
CA LEU A 100 5.27 11.14 13.67
C LEU A 100 4.01 11.29 14.51
N ARG A 101 3.47 12.49 14.58
CA ARG A 101 2.27 12.74 15.36
C ARG A 101 1.07 11.94 14.83
N TYR A 102 0.99 11.74 13.53
CA TYR A 102 -0.15 11.10 12.90
C TYR A 102 0.08 9.63 12.58
N LEU A 103 1.23 9.13 12.86
CA LEU A 103 1.53 7.72 12.72
C LEU A 103 1.48 7.02 14.07
#